data_dbe3317377edeb554444319ed4c9f42c
#
_entry.id   dbe3317377edeb554444319ed4c9f42c
#
_cell.length_a   1.000
_cell.length_b   1.000
_cell.length_c   1.000
_cell.angle_alpha   90.00
_cell.angle_beta   90.00
_cell.angle_gamma   90.00
#
_symmetry.space_group_name_H-M   'P 1'
#
loop_
_entity.id
_entity.type
_entity.pdbx_description
1 polymer ?
#
loop_
_entity_poly.entity_id
_entity_poly.type
_entity_poly.pdbx_seq_one_letter_code
_entity_poly.pdbx_strand_id
1 'polypeptide(L)'
;SIEEFFEAMYIKHISKVEEYGKRCRILSELYRRLAASVTAEPGKITAFFSQFTPKEPKFFPLLKQLSEVLCEASVVLIESLQHDSPTERSDYYKKIKDLEREGDRLTHLIFDELGTTFITPFDREDIHDLASCMDDVIDGINSCAKRISIYNPRPISENGKELSRLIQEEAIYICKAMDELETFRKKPTLLREYCSKLHEIENQADDVYEFFITKLFEEEKDCIELIKIKEIMHELEKTTDAAEHVGKILKNLIVKYA
;
A
#
# COMPACT_ATOMS: atom_id res chain seq x y z
N SER A 1 36.05 2.81 0.65
CA SER A 1 36.76 1.55 0.92
C SER A 1 35.89 0.64 1.77
N ILE A 2 36.25 -0.63 1.91
CA ILE A 2 35.54 -1.60 2.77
C ILE A 2 35.64 -1.14 4.24
N GLU A 3 36.71 -0.49 4.64
CA GLU A 3 36.90 0.06 5.99
C GLU A 3 35.87 1.19 6.28
N GLU A 4 35.65 2.12 5.36
CA GLU A 4 34.68 3.20 5.51
C GLU A 4 33.23 2.66 5.63
N PHE A 5 32.92 1.55 4.94
CA PHE A 5 31.62 0.89 5.05
C PHE A 5 31.42 0.25 6.42
N PHE A 6 32.45 -0.43 6.96
CA PHE A 6 32.39 -1.02 8.31
C PHE A 6 32.35 0.06 9.41
N GLU A 7 33.05 1.15 9.24
CA GLU A 7 33.04 2.28 10.18
C GLU A 7 31.67 2.97 10.20
N ALA A 8 31.03 3.20 9.03
CA ALA A 8 29.69 3.74 8.93
C ALA A 8 28.62 2.81 9.56
N MET A 9 28.75 1.49 9.35
CA MET A 9 27.88 0.49 9.95
C MET A 9 28.05 0.41 11.47
N TYR A 10 29.28 0.51 11.96
CA TYR A 10 29.61 0.50 13.40
C TYR A 10 29.05 1.75 14.09
N ILE A 11 29.19 2.95 13.51
CA ILE A 11 28.65 4.20 14.04
C ILE A 11 27.11 4.15 14.07
N LYS A 12 26.47 3.60 13.04
CA LYS A 12 25.00 3.43 12.99
C LYS A 12 24.49 2.46 14.06
N HIS A 13 25.24 1.42 14.37
CA HIS A 13 24.91 0.46 15.43
C HIS A 13 25.09 1.06 16.82
N ILE A 14 26.18 1.80 17.08
CA ILE A 14 26.41 2.49 18.35
C ILE A 14 25.34 3.54 18.60
N SER A 15 24.96 4.34 17.59
CA SER A 15 23.89 5.32 17.71
C SER A 15 22.54 4.70 18.10
N LYS A 16 22.19 3.53 17.53
CA LYS A 16 21.01 2.77 17.95
C LYS A 16 21.12 2.25 19.39
N VAL A 17 22.26 1.72 19.78
CA VAL A 17 22.49 1.22 21.15
C VAL A 17 22.43 2.36 22.17
N GLU A 18 22.95 3.55 21.83
CA GLU A 18 22.83 4.73 22.70
C GLU A 18 21.39 5.22 22.82
N GLU A 19 20.61 5.18 21.73
CA GLU A 19 19.19 5.52 21.74
C GLU A 19 18.39 4.52 22.59
N TYR A 20 18.62 3.22 22.47
CA TYR A 20 18.05 2.20 23.35
C TYR A 20 18.46 2.42 24.80
N GLY A 21 19.73 2.76 25.07
CA GLY A 21 20.22 3.08 26.41
C GLY A 21 19.57 4.33 27.01
N LYS A 22 19.25 5.35 26.21
CA LYS A 22 18.46 6.51 26.65
C LYS A 22 17.02 6.14 26.97
N ARG A 23 16.37 5.31 26.12
CA ARG A 23 15.01 4.79 26.35
C ARG A 23 14.92 3.91 27.60
N CYS A 24 15.90 3.05 27.83
CA CYS A 24 15.98 2.25 29.07
C CYS A 24 16.18 3.10 30.32
N ARG A 25 16.95 4.20 30.26
CA ARG A 25 17.10 5.15 31.38
C ARG A 25 15.82 5.89 31.68
N ILE A 26 15.09 6.34 30.66
CA ILE A 26 13.78 6.99 30.81
C ILE A 26 12.78 6.02 31.44
N LEU A 27 12.71 4.78 30.96
CA LEU A 27 11.86 3.74 31.53
C LEU A 27 12.22 3.43 33.00
N SER A 28 13.52 3.34 33.33
CA SER A 28 14.00 3.10 34.68
C SER A 28 13.66 4.25 35.64
N GLU A 29 13.75 5.50 35.18
CA GLU A 29 13.37 6.69 35.97
C GLU A 29 11.83 6.79 36.11
N LEU A 30 11.07 6.47 35.09
CA LEU A 30 9.60 6.35 35.15
C LEU A 30 9.18 5.25 36.15
N TYR A 31 9.87 4.08 36.12
CA TYR A 31 9.61 2.99 37.05
C TYR A 31 9.91 3.40 38.50
N ARG A 32 11.02 4.15 38.74
CA ARG A 32 11.40 4.66 40.05
C ARG A 32 10.38 5.69 40.58
N ARG A 33 9.94 6.62 39.76
CA ARG A 33 8.88 7.58 40.12
C ARG A 33 7.55 6.91 40.42
N LEU A 34 7.24 5.87 39.62
CA LEU A 34 6.06 5.04 39.84
C LEU A 34 6.10 4.28 41.18
N ALA A 35 7.22 3.62 41.46
CA ALA A 35 7.42 2.90 42.73
C ALA A 35 7.29 3.85 43.95
N ALA A 36 7.74 5.11 43.82
CA ALA A 36 7.57 6.14 44.83
C ALA A 36 6.12 6.64 44.96
N SER A 37 5.31 6.59 43.89
CA SER A 37 3.91 7.03 43.94
C SER A 37 2.94 5.92 44.36
N VAL A 38 3.31 4.65 44.22
CA VAL A 38 2.52 3.47 44.62
C VAL A 38 2.23 3.44 46.12
N THR A 39 3.07 4.07 46.94
CA THR A 39 2.89 4.17 48.39
C THR A 39 1.88 5.26 48.81
N ALA A 40 1.40 6.09 47.89
CA ALA A 40 0.61 7.27 48.24
C ALA A 40 -0.90 7.22 47.92
N GLU A 41 -1.37 6.73 46.75
CA GLU A 41 -2.81 6.64 46.46
C GLU A 41 -3.11 5.73 45.23
N PRO A 42 -3.90 4.64 45.38
CA PRO A 42 -4.17 3.68 44.29
C PRO A 42 -4.95 4.25 43.10
N GLY A 43 -5.80 5.27 43.30
CA GLY A 43 -6.66 5.86 42.25
C GLY A 43 -5.92 6.75 41.23
N LYS A 44 -4.80 7.37 41.63
CA LYS A 44 -4.00 8.22 40.72
C LYS A 44 -3.13 7.38 39.78
N ILE A 45 -2.82 6.16 40.17
CA ILE A 45 -2.02 5.22 39.39
C ILE A 45 -2.78 4.73 38.17
N THR A 46 -4.08 4.40 38.35
CA THR A 46 -4.95 3.98 37.27
C THR A 46 -5.14 5.09 36.23
N ALA A 47 -5.31 6.34 36.69
CA ALA A 47 -5.42 7.51 35.80
C ALA A 47 -4.11 7.84 35.05
N PHE A 48 -2.95 7.58 35.66
CA PHE A 48 -1.64 7.75 35.01
C PHE A 48 -1.41 6.64 33.97
N PHE A 49 -1.70 5.39 34.32
CA PHE A 49 -1.57 4.27 33.36
C PHE A 49 -2.60 4.32 32.24
N SER A 50 -3.80 4.87 32.44
CA SER A 50 -4.80 5.04 31.36
C SER A 50 -4.33 6.03 30.29
N GLN A 51 -3.39 6.93 30.59
CA GLN A 51 -2.73 7.77 29.58
C GLN A 51 -1.65 7.01 28.78
N PHE A 52 -1.17 5.89 29.30
CA PHE A 52 -0.17 5.03 28.68
C PHE A 52 -0.72 3.67 28.24
N THR A 53 -2.00 3.35 28.56
CA THR A 53 -2.66 2.24 27.87
C THR A 53 -2.67 2.62 26.37
N PRO A 54 -2.07 1.81 25.49
CA PRO A 54 -2.17 2.04 24.06
C PRO A 54 -3.67 2.11 23.73
N LYS A 55 -4.16 3.23 23.22
CA LYS A 55 -5.39 3.17 22.43
C LYS A 55 -5.14 2.07 21.43
N GLU A 56 -6.10 1.17 21.24
CA GLU A 56 -5.96 0.10 20.24
C GLU A 56 -5.39 0.69 18.97
N PRO A 57 -4.27 0.14 18.47
CA PRO A 57 -3.62 0.75 17.32
C PRO A 57 -4.60 0.75 16.16
N LYS A 58 -4.99 1.92 15.68
CA LYS A 58 -5.95 2.08 14.59
C LYS A 58 -5.36 1.70 13.22
N PHE A 59 -4.11 1.25 13.18
CA PHE A 59 -3.41 0.94 11.93
C PHE A 59 -4.08 -0.16 11.11
N PHE A 60 -4.43 -1.30 11.74
CA PHE A 60 -5.07 -2.40 11.02
C PHE A 60 -6.42 -2.01 10.43
N PRO A 61 -7.34 -1.38 11.18
CA PRO A 61 -8.59 -0.88 10.62
C PRO A 61 -8.38 0.14 9.48
N LEU A 62 -7.41 1.04 9.57
CA LEU A 62 -7.14 2.04 8.53
C LEU A 62 -6.53 1.40 7.27
N LEU A 63 -5.56 0.50 7.43
CA LEU A 63 -4.98 -0.25 6.30
C LEU A 63 -6.03 -1.10 5.60
N LYS A 64 -6.94 -1.71 6.37
CA LYS A 64 -8.07 -2.46 5.80
C LYS A 64 -9.01 -1.54 5.00
N GLN A 65 -9.43 -0.40 5.55
CA GLN A 65 -10.26 0.58 4.83
C GLN A 65 -9.57 1.06 3.54
N LEU A 66 -8.26 1.32 3.57
CA LEU A 66 -7.50 1.71 2.39
C LEU A 66 -7.51 0.62 1.31
N SER A 67 -7.36 -0.65 1.70
CA SER A 67 -7.47 -1.76 0.75
C SER A 67 -8.89 -1.97 0.21
N GLU A 68 -9.92 -1.66 1.00
CA GLU A 68 -11.32 -1.69 0.54
C GLU A 68 -11.58 -0.61 -0.53
N VAL A 69 -11.05 0.61 -0.35
CA VAL A 69 -11.09 1.67 -1.37
C VAL A 69 -10.35 1.26 -2.64
N LEU A 70 -9.19 0.61 -2.52
CA LEU A 70 -8.46 0.05 -3.66
C LEU A 70 -9.31 -0.97 -4.42
N CYS A 71 -9.95 -1.91 -3.72
CA CYS A 71 -10.85 -2.88 -4.33
C CYS A 71 -12.02 -2.20 -5.06
N GLU A 72 -12.65 -1.18 -4.46
CA GLU A 72 -13.74 -0.45 -5.10
C GLU A 72 -13.26 0.30 -6.36
N ALA A 73 -12.11 0.96 -6.29
CA ALA A 73 -11.51 1.65 -7.43
C ALA A 73 -11.23 0.70 -8.61
N SER A 74 -10.74 -0.52 -8.34
CA SER A 74 -10.48 -1.53 -9.36
C SER A 74 -11.76 -2.02 -10.06
N VAL A 75 -12.86 -2.18 -9.30
CA VAL A 75 -14.19 -2.51 -9.87
C VAL A 75 -14.68 -1.40 -10.81
N VAL A 76 -14.61 -0.15 -10.35
CA VAL A 76 -15.05 1.00 -11.16
C VAL A 76 -14.18 1.17 -12.42
N LEU A 77 -12.87 0.83 -12.35
CA LEU A 77 -12.01 0.81 -13.53
C LEU A 77 -12.49 -0.19 -14.57
N ILE A 78 -12.78 -1.44 -14.17
CA ILE A 78 -13.31 -2.47 -15.08
C ILE A 78 -14.62 -2.01 -15.74
N GLU A 79 -15.54 -1.46 -14.95
CA GLU A 79 -16.79 -0.93 -15.48
C GLU A 79 -16.53 0.19 -16.51
N SER A 80 -15.60 1.10 -16.21
CA SER A 80 -15.27 2.22 -17.10
C SER A 80 -14.81 1.78 -18.47
N LEU A 81 -14.13 0.64 -18.58
CA LEU A 81 -13.63 0.09 -19.86
C LEU A 81 -14.72 -0.56 -20.73
N GLN A 82 -15.93 -0.69 -20.22
CA GLN A 82 -17.08 -1.16 -21.00
C GLN A 82 -17.82 -0.02 -21.72
N HIS A 83 -17.44 1.23 -21.45
CA HIS A 83 -18.14 2.42 -21.93
C HIS A 83 -17.22 3.26 -22.82
N ASP A 84 -17.75 3.62 -24.01
CA ASP A 84 -16.98 4.30 -25.04
C ASP A 84 -17.38 5.77 -25.27
N SER A 85 -18.51 6.21 -24.68
CA SER A 85 -18.93 7.59 -24.84
C SER A 85 -18.08 8.55 -23.97
N PRO A 86 -17.71 9.73 -24.49
CA PRO A 86 -16.92 10.71 -23.76
C PRO A 86 -17.55 11.13 -22.41
N THR A 87 -18.89 11.19 -22.37
CA THR A 87 -19.63 11.55 -21.14
C THR A 87 -19.48 10.47 -20.09
N GLU A 88 -19.71 9.20 -20.44
CA GLU A 88 -19.57 8.08 -19.51
C GLU A 88 -18.14 7.95 -19.00
N ARG A 89 -17.13 8.04 -19.89
CA ARG A 89 -15.71 8.03 -19.51
C ARG A 89 -15.38 9.15 -18.51
N SER A 90 -15.93 10.35 -18.71
CA SER A 90 -15.76 11.46 -17.78
C SER A 90 -16.43 11.19 -16.43
N ASP A 91 -17.61 10.57 -16.42
CA ASP A 91 -18.33 10.29 -15.18
C ASP A 91 -17.68 9.15 -14.39
N TYR A 92 -17.15 8.11 -15.05
CA TYR A 92 -16.33 7.07 -14.39
C TYR A 92 -15.03 7.65 -13.84
N TYR A 93 -14.34 8.51 -14.58
CA TYR A 93 -13.14 9.19 -14.07
C TYR A 93 -13.44 10.00 -12.80
N LYS A 94 -14.58 10.72 -12.73
CA LYS A 94 -14.97 11.45 -11.50
C LYS A 94 -15.15 10.50 -10.32
N LYS A 95 -15.84 9.37 -10.52
CA LYS A 95 -16.02 8.35 -9.47
C LYS A 95 -14.67 7.82 -8.94
N ILE A 96 -13.76 7.47 -9.85
CA ILE A 96 -12.43 6.99 -9.49
C ILE A 96 -11.62 8.08 -8.79
N LYS A 97 -11.74 9.35 -9.24
CA LYS A 97 -11.08 10.49 -8.57
C LYS A 97 -11.59 10.73 -7.16
N ASP A 98 -12.86 10.46 -6.88
CA ASP A 98 -13.41 10.57 -5.53
C ASP A 98 -12.91 9.43 -4.64
N LEU A 99 -12.71 8.22 -5.18
CA LEU A 99 -12.09 7.09 -4.47
C LEU A 99 -10.59 7.35 -4.19
N GLU A 100 -9.86 7.93 -5.14
CA GLU A 100 -8.46 8.31 -4.93
C GLU A 100 -8.34 9.35 -3.80
N ARG A 101 -9.21 10.37 -3.76
CA ARG A 101 -9.23 11.33 -2.65
C ARG A 101 -9.53 10.68 -1.31
N GLU A 102 -10.36 9.65 -1.28
CA GLU A 102 -10.62 8.89 -0.06
C GLU A 102 -9.41 8.03 0.33
N GLY A 103 -8.68 7.44 -0.64
CA GLY A 103 -7.39 6.77 -0.44
C GLY A 103 -6.37 7.72 0.17
N ASP A 104 -6.13 8.88 -0.45
CA ASP A 104 -5.28 9.96 0.06
C ASP A 104 -5.62 10.31 1.52
N ARG A 105 -6.91 10.50 1.81
CA ARG A 105 -7.37 10.85 3.17
C ARG A 105 -7.02 9.76 4.19
N LEU A 106 -7.20 8.50 3.83
CA LEU A 106 -6.88 7.36 4.71
C LEU A 106 -5.37 7.22 4.91
N THR A 107 -4.58 7.40 3.87
CA THR A 107 -3.12 7.39 3.91
C THR A 107 -2.59 8.49 4.82
N HIS A 108 -3.11 9.71 4.72
CA HIS A 108 -2.80 10.81 5.64
C HIS A 108 -3.18 10.48 7.10
N LEU A 109 -4.35 9.87 7.34
CA LEU A 109 -4.73 9.44 8.68
C LEU A 109 -3.78 8.39 9.27
N ILE A 110 -3.28 7.46 8.44
CA ILE A 110 -2.27 6.49 8.87
C ILE A 110 -0.98 7.20 9.26
N PHE A 111 -0.53 8.19 8.48
CA PHE A 111 0.68 8.96 8.78
C PHE A 111 0.53 9.83 10.04
N ASP A 112 -0.61 10.46 10.24
CA ASP A 112 -0.90 11.21 11.46
C ASP A 112 -0.91 10.30 12.70
N GLU A 113 -1.52 9.11 12.60
CA GLU A 113 -1.51 8.12 13.67
C GLU A 113 -0.08 7.62 13.96
N LEU A 114 0.76 7.43 12.91
CA LEU A 114 2.19 7.12 13.07
C LEU A 114 2.94 8.24 13.81
N GLY A 115 2.60 9.51 13.55
CA GLY A 115 3.20 10.66 14.22
C GLY A 115 2.88 10.74 15.70
N THR A 116 1.69 10.30 16.11
CA THR A 116 1.16 10.45 17.48
C THR A 116 1.25 9.20 18.33
N THR A 117 1.33 8.00 17.72
CA THR A 117 1.38 6.73 18.44
C THR A 117 2.81 6.41 18.89
N PHE A 118 2.99 6.12 20.19
CA PHE A 118 4.31 5.81 20.75
C PHE A 118 4.76 4.36 20.47
N ILE A 119 3.84 3.40 20.52
CA ILE A 119 4.11 1.97 20.26
C ILE A 119 3.31 1.54 19.04
N THR A 120 4.00 1.10 17.98
CA THR A 120 3.42 0.59 16.74
C THR A 120 3.52 -0.93 16.67
N PRO A 121 2.59 -1.64 15.99
CA PRO A 121 2.63 -3.10 15.86
C PRO A 121 3.81 -3.59 15.03
N PHE A 122 4.29 -2.78 14.07
CA PHE A 122 5.47 -3.00 13.23
C PHE A 122 6.35 -1.75 13.25
N ASP A 123 7.52 -1.80 12.63
CA ASP A 123 8.32 -0.61 12.41
C ASP A 123 7.51 0.46 11.67
N ARG A 124 7.67 1.73 12.04
CA ARG A 124 6.93 2.86 11.46
C ARG A 124 7.13 2.95 9.96
N GLU A 125 8.36 2.69 9.50
CA GLU A 125 8.72 2.67 8.08
C GLU A 125 7.93 1.59 7.33
N ASP A 126 7.78 0.39 7.90
CA ASP A 126 7.03 -0.70 7.26
C ASP A 126 5.54 -0.36 7.10
N ILE A 127 4.93 0.31 8.10
CA ILE A 127 3.51 0.74 8.01
C ILE A 127 3.35 1.88 7.00
N HIS A 128 4.28 2.83 7.02
CA HIS A 128 4.32 3.95 6.09
C HIS A 128 4.42 3.44 4.64
N ASP A 129 5.40 2.57 4.37
CA ASP A 129 5.64 2.03 3.04
C ASP A 129 4.45 1.20 2.54
N LEU A 130 3.83 0.41 3.42
CA LEU A 130 2.65 -0.38 3.07
C LEU A 130 1.47 0.51 2.67
N ALA A 131 1.21 1.58 3.43
CA ALA A 131 0.15 2.53 3.11
C ALA A 131 0.46 3.29 1.82
N SER A 132 1.69 3.78 1.65
CA SER A 132 2.12 4.49 0.44
C SER A 132 2.00 3.62 -0.80
N CYS A 133 2.41 2.34 -0.75
CA CYS A 133 2.29 1.47 -1.92
C CYS A 133 0.85 1.13 -2.29
N MET A 134 -0.07 1.00 -1.32
CA MET A 134 -1.49 0.84 -1.64
C MET A 134 -2.08 2.09 -2.27
N ASP A 135 -1.67 3.26 -1.82
CA ASP A 135 -2.02 4.57 -2.39
C ASP A 135 -1.51 4.69 -3.84
N ASP A 136 -0.26 4.29 -4.12
CA ASP A 136 0.33 4.26 -5.47
C ASP A 136 -0.51 3.41 -6.44
N VAL A 137 -1.12 2.31 -5.99
CA VAL A 137 -2.01 1.48 -6.82
C VAL A 137 -3.31 2.23 -7.13
N ILE A 138 -3.92 2.90 -6.14
CA ILE A 138 -5.12 3.71 -6.34
C ILE A 138 -4.83 4.86 -7.31
N ASP A 139 -3.69 5.50 -7.16
CA ASP A 139 -3.19 6.56 -8.05
C ASP A 139 -2.98 6.07 -9.47
N GLY A 140 -2.45 4.87 -9.65
CA GLY A 140 -2.32 4.21 -10.95
C GLY A 140 -3.68 4.01 -11.62
N ILE A 141 -4.68 3.49 -10.88
CA ILE A 141 -6.06 3.34 -11.36
C ILE A 141 -6.66 4.68 -11.79
N ASN A 142 -6.51 5.72 -10.97
CA ASN A 142 -6.95 7.07 -11.28
C ASN A 142 -6.25 7.64 -12.52
N SER A 143 -4.95 7.40 -12.66
CA SER A 143 -4.16 7.80 -13.83
C SER A 143 -4.62 7.13 -15.12
N CYS A 144 -4.97 5.84 -15.08
CA CYS A 144 -5.57 5.12 -16.21
C CYS A 144 -6.91 5.75 -16.63
N ALA A 145 -7.83 5.93 -15.69
CA ALA A 145 -9.13 6.51 -15.94
C ALA A 145 -9.03 7.95 -16.48
N LYS A 146 -8.11 8.74 -15.95
CA LYS A 146 -7.81 10.10 -16.43
C LYS A 146 -7.37 10.10 -17.88
N ARG A 147 -6.42 9.23 -18.27
CA ARG A 147 -5.95 9.13 -19.66
C ARG A 147 -7.06 8.71 -20.59
N ILE A 148 -7.87 7.72 -20.20
CA ILE A 148 -9.03 7.28 -20.99
C ILE A 148 -10.03 8.42 -21.21
N SER A 149 -10.33 9.18 -20.16
CA SER A 149 -11.23 10.33 -20.24
C SER A 149 -10.69 11.47 -21.11
N ILE A 150 -9.40 11.82 -20.96
CA ILE A 150 -8.78 12.94 -21.68
C ILE A 150 -8.50 12.59 -23.14
N TYR A 151 -7.93 11.40 -23.38
CA TYR A 151 -7.51 11.01 -24.74
C TYR A 151 -8.68 10.54 -25.58
N ASN A 152 -9.74 10.07 -24.95
CA ASN A 152 -10.90 9.49 -25.60
C ASN A 152 -10.51 8.55 -26.76
N PRO A 153 -9.79 7.44 -26.48
CA PRO A 153 -9.30 6.51 -27.48
C PRO A 153 -10.47 5.75 -28.12
N ARG A 154 -10.19 5.02 -29.20
CA ARG A 154 -11.09 3.96 -29.68
C ARG A 154 -11.42 2.99 -28.53
N PRO A 155 -12.45 2.11 -28.68
CA PRO A 155 -12.78 1.12 -27.65
C PRO A 155 -11.54 0.37 -27.17
N ILE A 156 -11.39 0.24 -25.84
CA ILE A 156 -10.26 -0.45 -25.25
C ILE A 156 -10.30 -1.94 -25.62
N SER A 157 -9.16 -2.45 -26.06
CA SER A 157 -8.99 -3.84 -26.49
C SER A 157 -9.23 -4.84 -25.36
N GLU A 158 -9.43 -6.13 -25.70
CA GLU A 158 -9.56 -7.20 -24.70
C GLU A 158 -8.30 -7.33 -23.83
N ASN A 159 -7.10 -7.03 -24.34
CA ASN A 159 -5.88 -7.01 -23.54
C ASN A 159 -5.93 -5.91 -22.46
N GLY A 160 -6.47 -4.72 -22.76
CA GLY A 160 -6.63 -3.67 -21.76
C GLY A 160 -7.67 -4.03 -20.70
N LYS A 161 -8.76 -4.69 -21.10
CA LYS A 161 -9.75 -5.24 -20.16
C LYS A 161 -9.16 -6.37 -19.32
N GLU A 162 -8.27 -7.17 -19.88
CA GLU A 162 -7.59 -8.23 -19.15
C GLU A 162 -6.65 -7.65 -18.09
N LEU A 163 -5.81 -6.67 -18.43
CA LEU A 163 -4.98 -5.96 -17.44
C LEU A 163 -5.82 -5.37 -16.31
N SER A 164 -6.98 -4.78 -16.62
CA SER A 164 -7.86 -4.26 -15.57
C SER A 164 -8.44 -5.34 -14.65
N ARG A 165 -8.70 -6.56 -15.17
CA ARG A 165 -9.11 -7.72 -14.36
C ARG A 165 -7.97 -8.20 -13.47
N LEU A 166 -6.74 -8.21 -13.98
CA LEU A 166 -5.55 -8.58 -13.20
C LEU A 166 -5.33 -7.57 -12.05
N ILE A 167 -5.46 -6.26 -12.31
CA ILE A 167 -5.44 -5.23 -11.24
C ILE A 167 -6.52 -5.50 -10.18
N GLN A 168 -7.74 -5.88 -10.58
CA GLN A 168 -8.78 -6.23 -9.62
C GLN A 168 -8.43 -7.48 -8.81
N GLU A 169 -7.86 -8.50 -9.45
CA GLU A 169 -7.44 -9.72 -8.76
C GLU A 169 -6.35 -9.41 -7.72
N GLU A 170 -5.37 -8.57 -8.06
CA GLU A 170 -4.37 -8.09 -7.10
C GLU A 170 -5.00 -7.31 -5.95
N ALA A 171 -5.93 -6.39 -6.23
CA ALA A 171 -6.65 -5.65 -5.20
C ALA A 171 -7.36 -6.59 -4.21
N ILE A 172 -7.98 -7.67 -4.69
CA ILE A 172 -8.61 -8.69 -3.86
C ILE A 172 -7.58 -9.41 -2.97
N TYR A 173 -6.39 -9.75 -3.50
CA TYR A 173 -5.34 -10.39 -2.69
C TYR A 173 -4.73 -9.42 -1.68
N ILE A 174 -4.61 -8.13 -2.01
CA ILE A 174 -4.19 -7.09 -1.07
C ILE A 174 -5.21 -6.97 0.06
N CYS A 175 -6.53 -6.92 -0.24
CA CYS A 175 -7.58 -6.90 0.78
C CYS A 175 -7.49 -8.12 1.72
N LYS A 176 -7.37 -9.32 1.17
CA LYS A 176 -7.17 -10.56 1.96
C LYS A 176 -5.92 -10.49 2.83
N ALA A 177 -4.83 -9.91 2.31
CA ALA A 177 -3.60 -9.74 3.06
C ALA A 177 -3.77 -8.77 4.24
N MET A 178 -4.54 -7.70 4.06
CA MET A 178 -4.84 -6.77 5.16
C MET A 178 -5.71 -7.41 6.24
N ASP A 179 -6.64 -8.31 5.88
CA ASP A 179 -7.43 -9.08 6.85
C ASP A 179 -6.55 -10.01 7.72
N GLU A 180 -5.49 -10.57 7.15
CA GLU A 180 -4.57 -11.47 7.87
C GLU A 180 -3.46 -10.72 8.64
N LEU A 181 -3.26 -9.42 8.40
CA LEU A 181 -2.10 -8.67 8.88
C LEU A 181 -2.01 -8.57 10.41
N GLU A 182 -3.12 -8.62 11.11
CA GLU A 182 -3.14 -8.61 12.59
C GLU A 182 -2.66 -9.94 13.19
N THR A 183 -2.88 -11.05 12.48
CA THR A 183 -2.70 -12.41 13.04
C THR A 183 -1.55 -13.20 12.42
N PHE A 184 -0.94 -12.71 11.33
CA PHE A 184 0.04 -13.48 10.51
C PHE A 184 1.27 -13.96 11.29
N ARG A 185 1.66 -13.29 12.37
CA ARG A 185 2.79 -13.72 13.22
C ARG A 185 2.63 -15.15 13.75
N LYS A 186 1.38 -15.58 13.93
CA LYS A 186 1.05 -16.95 14.40
C LYS A 186 0.94 -17.96 13.26
N LYS A 187 0.49 -17.49 12.07
CA LYS A 187 0.24 -18.32 10.88
C LYS A 187 0.57 -17.54 9.60
N PRO A 188 1.84 -17.43 9.22
CA PRO A 188 2.24 -16.63 8.05
C PRO A 188 1.92 -17.29 6.71
N THR A 189 1.35 -18.51 6.70
CA THR A 189 1.17 -19.33 5.49
C THR A 189 0.26 -18.65 4.47
N LEU A 190 -0.91 -18.12 4.93
CA LEU A 190 -1.86 -17.46 4.04
C LEU A 190 -1.27 -16.16 3.46
N LEU A 191 -0.62 -15.36 4.30
CA LEU A 191 0.00 -14.12 3.83
C LEU A 191 1.12 -14.41 2.80
N ARG A 192 1.91 -15.49 2.99
CA ARG A 192 2.89 -15.94 1.99
C ARG A 192 2.26 -16.34 0.68
N GLU A 193 1.12 -17.06 0.74
CA GLU A 193 0.35 -17.46 -0.43
C GLU A 193 -0.15 -16.25 -1.21
N TYR A 194 -0.72 -15.25 -0.53
CA TYR A 194 -1.18 -14.00 -1.18
C TYR A 194 -0.03 -13.23 -1.84
N CYS A 195 1.11 -13.13 -1.17
CA CYS A 195 2.31 -12.52 -1.77
C CYS A 195 2.80 -13.28 -3.03
N SER A 196 2.66 -14.62 -3.05
CA SER A 196 3.02 -15.40 -4.24
C SER A 196 2.03 -15.18 -5.36
N LYS A 197 0.74 -15.04 -5.03
CA LYS A 197 -0.32 -14.73 -6.02
C LYS A 197 -0.12 -13.37 -6.66
N LEU A 198 0.20 -12.33 -5.88
CA LEU A 198 0.51 -11.01 -6.43
C LEU A 198 1.65 -11.08 -7.46
N HIS A 199 2.72 -11.79 -7.18
CA HIS A 199 3.82 -11.99 -8.13
C HIS A 199 3.41 -12.80 -9.37
N GLU A 200 2.57 -13.85 -9.23
CA GLU A 200 2.05 -14.63 -10.36
C GLU A 200 1.18 -13.76 -11.28
N ILE A 201 0.36 -12.86 -10.71
CA ILE A 201 -0.54 -11.99 -11.47
C ILE A 201 0.26 -10.93 -12.23
N GLU A 202 1.25 -10.32 -11.59
CA GLU A 202 2.14 -9.36 -12.25
C GLU A 202 2.86 -9.99 -13.46
N ASN A 203 3.42 -11.19 -13.32
CA ASN A 203 4.03 -11.89 -14.48
C ASN A 203 3.02 -12.14 -15.62
N GLN A 204 1.74 -12.41 -15.29
CA GLN A 204 0.69 -12.53 -16.30
C GLN A 204 0.38 -11.18 -16.96
N ALA A 205 0.39 -10.08 -16.20
CA ALA A 205 0.17 -8.75 -16.71
C ALA A 205 1.30 -8.32 -17.67
N ASP A 206 2.55 -8.63 -17.34
CA ASP A 206 3.70 -8.42 -18.22
C ASP A 206 3.53 -9.15 -19.55
N ASP A 207 3.18 -10.44 -19.52
CA ASP A 207 2.97 -11.23 -20.72
C ASP A 207 1.85 -10.64 -21.61
N VAL A 208 0.74 -10.19 -21.00
CA VAL A 208 -0.38 -9.54 -21.70
C VAL A 208 0.06 -8.22 -22.31
N TYR A 209 0.83 -7.41 -21.59
CA TYR A 209 1.31 -6.13 -22.05
C TYR A 209 2.33 -6.28 -23.20
N GLU A 210 3.33 -7.17 -23.07
CA GLU A 210 4.33 -7.40 -24.11
C GLU A 210 3.70 -7.91 -25.41
N PHE A 211 2.77 -8.86 -25.31
CA PHE A 211 2.02 -9.34 -26.46
C PHE A 211 1.23 -8.22 -27.12
N PHE A 212 0.53 -7.39 -26.33
CA PHE A 212 -0.25 -6.29 -26.83
C PHE A 212 0.62 -5.23 -27.54
N ILE A 213 1.75 -4.84 -26.94
CA ILE A 213 2.65 -3.84 -27.52
C ILE A 213 3.18 -4.31 -28.86
N THR A 214 3.57 -5.57 -28.98
CA THR A 214 4.02 -6.15 -30.25
C THR A 214 2.94 -6.01 -31.33
N LYS A 215 1.70 -6.37 -31.03
CA LYS A 215 0.57 -6.27 -31.96
C LYS A 215 0.22 -4.82 -32.32
N LEU A 216 0.25 -3.93 -31.33
CA LEU A 216 -0.04 -2.50 -31.53
C LEU A 216 0.87 -1.89 -32.60
N PHE A 217 2.18 -2.13 -32.53
CA PHE A 217 3.14 -1.59 -33.47
C PHE A 217 3.08 -2.25 -34.86
N GLU A 218 2.61 -3.46 -34.98
CA GLU A 218 2.40 -4.15 -36.26
C GLU A 218 1.13 -3.65 -37.00
N GLU A 219 0.05 -3.46 -36.26
CA GLU A 219 -1.31 -3.33 -36.82
C GLU A 219 -1.82 -1.88 -36.88
N GLU A 220 -1.50 -1.03 -35.86
CA GLU A 220 -2.04 0.33 -35.80
C GLU A 220 -1.30 1.26 -36.76
N LYS A 221 -2.09 1.94 -37.61
CA LYS A 221 -1.59 2.88 -38.62
C LYS A 221 -1.85 4.35 -38.26
N ASP A 222 -2.75 4.60 -37.32
CA ASP A 222 -2.99 5.92 -36.79
C ASP A 222 -2.03 6.22 -35.65
N CYS A 223 -1.01 7.05 -35.91
CA CYS A 223 0.02 7.39 -34.93
C CYS A 223 -0.56 8.06 -33.68
N ILE A 224 -1.68 8.77 -33.77
CA ILE A 224 -2.32 9.41 -32.61
C ILE A 224 -2.98 8.35 -31.74
N GLU A 225 -3.73 7.42 -32.34
CA GLU A 225 -4.32 6.31 -31.58
C GLU A 225 -3.27 5.39 -31.00
N LEU A 226 -2.18 5.10 -31.73
CA LEU A 226 -1.06 4.33 -31.23
C LEU A 226 -0.49 4.94 -29.94
N ILE A 227 -0.25 6.26 -29.90
CA ILE A 227 0.26 6.95 -28.72
C ILE A 227 -0.73 6.86 -27.55
N LYS A 228 -2.02 7.19 -27.80
CA LYS A 228 -3.05 7.14 -26.77
C LYS A 228 -3.16 5.77 -26.10
N ILE A 229 -3.27 4.73 -26.92
CA ILE A 229 -3.47 3.36 -26.44
C ILE A 229 -2.20 2.83 -25.76
N LYS A 230 -1.02 3.10 -26.34
CA LYS A 230 0.25 2.74 -25.71
C LYS A 230 0.39 3.32 -24.29
N GLU A 231 0.07 4.61 -24.12
CA GLU A 231 0.17 5.24 -22.80
C GLU A 231 -0.84 4.70 -21.79
N ILE A 232 -2.06 4.38 -22.24
CA ILE A 232 -3.08 3.78 -21.38
C ILE A 232 -2.66 2.38 -20.93
N MET A 233 -2.20 1.56 -21.87
CA MET A 233 -1.77 0.18 -21.59
C MET A 233 -0.54 0.14 -20.69
N HIS A 234 0.42 1.03 -20.90
CA HIS A 234 1.58 1.16 -20.02
C HIS A 234 1.19 1.59 -18.59
N GLU A 235 0.21 2.46 -18.44
CA GLU A 235 -0.26 2.83 -17.10
C GLU A 235 -1.01 1.69 -16.41
N LEU A 236 -1.74 0.85 -17.15
CA LEU A 236 -2.37 -0.35 -16.60
C LEU A 236 -1.32 -1.35 -16.08
N GLU A 237 -0.29 -1.65 -16.89
CA GLU A 237 0.81 -2.54 -16.49
C GLU A 237 1.59 -1.94 -15.30
N LYS A 238 1.95 -0.66 -15.33
CA LYS A 238 2.61 0.00 -14.20
C LYS A 238 1.78 -0.06 -12.91
N THR A 239 0.47 -0.13 -13.02
CA THR A 239 -0.43 -0.28 -11.86
C THR A 239 -0.34 -1.69 -11.26
N THR A 240 -0.16 -2.73 -12.09
CA THR A 240 0.11 -4.10 -11.59
C THR A 240 1.48 -4.20 -10.91
N ASP A 241 2.51 -3.55 -11.44
CA ASP A 241 3.83 -3.42 -10.78
C ASP A 241 3.71 -2.83 -9.37
N ALA A 242 2.93 -1.74 -9.23
CA ALA A 242 2.70 -1.11 -7.94
C ALA A 242 1.98 -2.06 -6.96
N ALA A 243 1.03 -2.86 -7.43
CA ALA A 243 0.34 -3.85 -6.61
C ALA A 243 1.26 -5.00 -6.19
N GLU A 244 2.14 -5.49 -7.07
CA GLU A 244 3.16 -6.47 -6.69
C GLU A 244 4.12 -5.91 -5.62
N HIS A 245 4.42 -4.62 -5.68
CA HIS A 245 5.28 -3.98 -4.67
C HIS A 245 4.68 -4.06 -3.26
N VAL A 246 3.36 -3.98 -3.11
CA VAL A 246 2.68 -4.26 -1.83
C VAL A 246 3.03 -5.68 -1.35
N GLY A 247 3.02 -6.67 -2.25
CA GLY A 247 3.42 -8.04 -1.95
C GLY A 247 4.88 -8.16 -1.49
N LYS A 248 5.80 -7.39 -2.07
CA LYS A 248 7.22 -7.35 -1.66
C LYS A 248 7.38 -6.79 -0.24
N ILE A 249 6.63 -5.74 0.12
CA ILE A 249 6.62 -5.20 1.48
C ILE A 249 6.07 -6.23 2.47
N LEU A 250 4.97 -6.89 2.14
CA LEU A 250 4.38 -7.95 2.97
C LEU A 250 5.34 -9.13 3.16
N LYS A 251 6.10 -9.54 2.13
CA LYS A 251 7.18 -10.54 2.27
C LYS A 251 8.24 -10.10 3.27
N ASN A 252 8.64 -8.83 3.24
CA ASN A 252 9.61 -8.27 4.19
C ASN A 252 9.05 -8.28 5.62
N LEU A 253 7.76 -7.94 5.81
CA LEU A 253 7.10 -8.05 7.11
C LEU A 253 7.12 -9.48 7.65
N ILE A 254 6.82 -10.47 6.80
CA ILE A 254 6.87 -11.88 7.21
C ILE A 254 8.27 -12.28 7.66
N VAL A 255 9.32 -11.85 6.95
CA VAL A 255 10.72 -12.17 7.30
C VAL A 255 11.14 -11.50 8.61
N LYS A 256 10.65 -10.28 8.89
CA LYS A 256 11.01 -9.54 10.10
C LYS A 256 10.28 -10.03 11.36
N TYR A 257 9.03 -10.52 11.23
CA TYR A 257 8.12 -10.64 12.37
C TYR A 257 7.49 -12.03 12.54
N ALA A 258 7.60 -12.94 11.57
CA ALA A 258 7.11 -14.32 11.61
C ALA A 258 8.27 -15.31 11.51
#